data_806031dd5d3840371f6ca8bc591a919a
#
_entry.id   806031dd5d3840371f6ca8bc591a919a
#
_cell.length_a   1.000
_cell.length_b   1.000
_cell.length_c   1.000
_cell.angle_alpha   90.00
_cell.angle_beta   90.00
_cell.angle_gamma   90.00
#
_symmetry.space_group_name_H-M   'P 1'
#
loop_
_entity.id
_entity.type
_entity.pdbx_description
1 polymer ?
#
loop_
_entity_poly.entity_id
_entity_poly.type
_entity_poly.pdbx_seq_one_letter_code
_entity_poly.pdbx_strand_id
1 'polypeptide(L)'
;MNLRRRPHHNICRMPQPPLVASKPALAGHRPSEGGYALVALLALMTLLALFAMAAAPNLQQQTMREREKEAIFRGEQVADAIRDYYLYRAATSGGAGEQALPNSIDQLLEGIPIPGGSRKRQVLRVSASRDPLSQTGEWRTVRPRASELVEFQRAVMLYAGNVLPRPTNTQLAQLQQLAVPEIISVVDSGSSKTAPGGEDSSADSSGPFVAVSSRSRNSAILYYYGIDRHDQWIFTPLFR
;
A
#
# COMPACT_ATOMS: atom_id res chain seq x y z
N MET A 1 37.48 75.26 -20.43
CA MET A 1 38.69 75.66 -21.18
C MET A 1 39.02 74.61 -22.21
N ASN A 2 39.14 75.04 -23.48
CA ASN A 2 39.51 74.31 -24.71
C ASN A 2 38.46 73.34 -25.30
N LEU A 3 37.60 73.75 -26.22
CA LEU A 3 37.78 74.11 -27.62
C LEU A 3 38.73 73.18 -28.43
N ARG A 4 38.19 72.37 -29.34
CA ARG A 4 38.65 72.29 -30.76
C ARG A 4 37.73 71.34 -31.52
N ARG A 5 36.99 71.87 -32.42
CA ARG A 5 37.11 72.01 -33.89
C ARG A 5 36.80 70.68 -34.65
N ARG A 6 35.74 70.80 -35.46
CA ARG A 6 35.44 69.99 -36.64
C ARG A 6 36.50 70.18 -37.70
N PRO A 7 36.60 69.22 -38.61
CA PRO A 7 36.52 69.63 -39.99
C PRO A 7 35.54 68.81 -40.83
N HIS A 8 35.00 69.50 -41.79
CA HIS A 8 34.27 69.05 -42.96
C HIS A 8 35.14 68.15 -43.85
N HIS A 9 34.56 67.10 -44.45
CA HIS A 9 35.01 66.64 -45.75
C HIS A 9 33.89 65.89 -46.49
N ASN A 10 33.49 66.54 -47.51
CA ASN A 10 33.37 66.14 -48.92
C ASN A 10 32.50 64.93 -49.26
N ILE A 11 31.45 65.33 -49.85
CA ILE A 11 30.50 64.59 -50.67
C ILE A 11 31.25 64.03 -51.92
N CYS A 12 31.47 62.75 -51.97
CA CYS A 12 31.73 62.06 -53.24
C CYS A 12 30.41 61.47 -53.72
N ARG A 13 29.90 62.09 -54.78
CA ARG A 13 28.74 61.66 -55.54
C ARG A 13 29.22 60.49 -56.42
N MET A 14 28.84 59.23 -56.08
CA MET A 14 29.03 58.11 -56.98
C MET A 14 27.83 57.95 -57.92
N PRO A 15 28.07 57.57 -59.13
CA PRO A 15 27.02 57.39 -60.13
C PRO A 15 26.17 56.17 -59.85
N GLN A 16 24.87 56.32 -60.00
CA GLN A 16 23.90 55.24 -59.85
C GLN A 16 24.04 54.26 -61.03
N PRO A 17 24.09 52.94 -60.74
CA PRO A 17 23.98 51.92 -61.77
C PRO A 17 22.56 51.84 -62.34
N PRO A 18 22.36 51.42 -63.58
CA PRO A 18 21.05 51.40 -64.23
C PRO A 18 20.11 50.40 -63.57
N LEU A 19 18.85 50.78 -63.49
CA LEU A 19 17.72 49.97 -63.08
C LEU A 19 17.66 48.69 -63.97
N VAL A 20 18.12 47.57 -63.40
CA VAL A 20 17.84 46.26 -63.97
C VAL A 20 16.39 45.90 -63.61
N ALA A 21 15.58 45.83 -64.66
CA ALA A 21 14.20 45.40 -64.60
C ALA A 21 14.13 44.01 -63.91
N SER A 22 13.66 43.99 -62.67
CA SER A 22 13.36 42.73 -61.97
C SER A 22 12.17 42.06 -62.67
N LYS A 23 12.44 40.89 -63.27
CA LYS A 23 11.41 39.95 -63.74
C LYS A 23 10.44 39.69 -62.59
N PRO A 24 9.10 39.71 -62.86
CA PRO A 24 8.15 39.24 -61.83
C PRO A 24 8.46 37.80 -61.50
N ALA A 25 8.87 37.56 -60.28
CA ALA A 25 8.97 36.20 -59.71
C ALA A 25 7.56 35.59 -59.82
N LEU A 26 7.41 34.60 -60.66
CA LEU A 26 6.26 33.72 -60.66
C LEU A 26 6.07 33.23 -59.21
N ALA A 27 5.05 33.77 -58.58
CA ALA A 27 4.57 33.28 -57.30
C ALA A 27 4.20 31.81 -57.52
N GLY A 28 5.14 30.93 -57.26
CA GLY A 28 4.89 29.48 -57.22
C GLY A 28 3.75 29.29 -56.22
N HIS A 29 2.62 28.88 -56.73
CA HIS A 29 1.50 28.39 -55.94
C HIS A 29 2.06 27.20 -55.13
N ARG A 30 2.42 27.45 -53.86
CA ARG A 30 2.68 26.36 -52.94
C ARG A 30 1.34 25.66 -52.72
N PRO A 31 1.18 24.38 -53.16
CA PRO A 31 -0.04 23.66 -52.84
C PRO A 31 -0.23 23.74 -51.35
N SER A 32 -1.42 24.08 -50.91
CA SER A 32 -1.77 24.26 -49.50
C SER A 32 -1.54 22.94 -48.76
N GLU A 33 -0.39 22.79 -48.12
CA GLU A 33 -0.04 21.64 -47.28
C GLU A 33 -0.88 21.59 -46.00
N GLY A 34 -1.82 22.55 -45.79
CA GLY A 34 -2.68 22.65 -44.64
C GLY A 34 -3.56 21.44 -44.40
N GLY A 35 -4.00 20.75 -45.47
CA GLY A 35 -4.78 19.53 -45.36
C GLY A 35 -4.01 18.33 -44.83
N TYR A 36 -2.76 18.19 -45.28
CA TYR A 36 -1.89 17.08 -44.88
C TYR A 36 -1.48 17.20 -43.40
N ALA A 37 -1.22 18.41 -42.91
CA ALA A 37 -0.88 18.66 -41.52
C ALA A 37 -2.03 18.27 -40.60
N LEU A 38 -3.29 18.53 -40.98
CA LEU A 38 -4.47 18.19 -40.19
C LEU A 38 -4.66 16.66 -40.14
N VAL A 39 -4.50 15.96 -41.25
CA VAL A 39 -4.56 14.49 -41.30
C VAL A 39 -3.42 13.86 -40.48
N ALA A 40 -2.20 14.40 -40.60
CA ALA A 40 -1.07 13.94 -39.82
C ALA A 40 -1.30 14.14 -38.28
N LEU A 41 -1.88 15.29 -37.88
CA LEU A 41 -2.21 15.55 -36.51
C LEU A 41 -3.28 14.57 -35.99
N LEU A 42 -4.32 14.31 -36.78
CA LEU A 42 -5.36 13.31 -36.42
C LEU A 42 -4.77 11.92 -36.28
N ALA A 43 -3.90 11.51 -37.22
CA ALA A 43 -3.21 10.23 -37.14
C ALA A 43 -2.32 10.12 -35.89
N LEU A 44 -1.60 11.19 -35.55
CA LEU A 44 -0.78 11.24 -34.33
C LEU A 44 -1.63 11.15 -33.07
N MET A 45 -2.75 11.89 -33.01
CA MET A 45 -3.67 11.85 -31.87
C MET A 45 -4.29 10.47 -31.69
N THR A 46 -4.67 9.78 -32.79
CA THR A 46 -5.22 8.42 -32.71
C THR A 46 -4.16 7.41 -32.24
N LEU A 47 -2.93 7.52 -32.68
CA LEU A 47 -1.81 6.70 -32.20
C LEU A 47 -1.55 6.93 -30.73
N LEU A 48 -1.49 8.18 -30.27
CA LEU A 48 -1.32 8.50 -28.84
C LEU A 48 -2.44 7.95 -27.99
N ALA A 49 -3.70 8.03 -28.46
CA ALA A 49 -4.85 7.45 -27.77
C ALA A 49 -4.72 5.92 -27.65
N LEU A 50 -4.30 5.23 -28.69
CA LEU A 50 -4.07 3.78 -28.65
C LEU A 50 -2.93 3.41 -27.67
N PHE A 51 -1.82 4.14 -27.68
CA PHE A 51 -0.73 3.93 -26.72
C PHE A 51 -1.18 4.18 -25.26
N ALA A 52 -2.00 5.21 -25.05
CA ALA A 52 -2.54 5.49 -23.71
C ALA A 52 -3.44 4.34 -23.21
N MET A 53 -4.30 3.80 -24.07
CA MET A 53 -5.12 2.64 -23.76
C MET A 53 -4.29 1.39 -23.42
N ALA A 54 -3.20 1.16 -24.15
CA ALA A 54 -2.33 0.01 -23.92
C ALA A 54 -1.51 0.13 -22.63
N ALA A 55 -1.17 1.35 -22.19
CA ALA A 55 -0.38 1.61 -20.99
C ALA A 55 -1.22 1.59 -19.71
N ALA A 56 -2.52 1.91 -19.77
CA ALA A 56 -3.39 2.04 -18.61
C ALA A 56 -3.44 0.82 -17.67
N PRO A 57 -3.59 -0.43 -18.15
CA PRO A 57 -3.68 -1.61 -17.28
C PRO A 57 -2.39 -1.86 -16.49
N ASN A 58 -1.24 -1.58 -17.08
CA ASN A 58 0.05 -1.77 -16.41
C ASN A 58 0.23 -0.82 -15.20
N LEU A 59 -0.22 0.42 -15.32
CA LEU A 59 -0.16 1.40 -14.25
C LEU A 59 -1.10 1.04 -13.10
N GLN A 60 -2.29 0.52 -13.40
CA GLN A 60 -3.23 0.07 -12.37
C GLN A 60 -2.66 -1.11 -11.57
N GLN A 61 -2.08 -2.09 -12.26
CA GLN A 61 -1.45 -3.24 -11.59
C GLN A 61 -0.26 -2.82 -10.71
N GLN A 62 0.57 -1.89 -11.17
CA GLN A 62 1.69 -1.37 -10.38
C GLN A 62 1.18 -0.66 -9.13
N THR A 63 0.19 0.22 -9.27
CA THR A 63 -0.39 0.93 -8.13
C THR A 63 -1.02 -0.03 -7.11
N MET A 64 -1.70 -1.08 -7.57
CA MET A 64 -2.25 -2.10 -6.67
C MET A 64 -1.15 -2.86 -5.92
N ARG A 65 -0.09 -3.28 -6.60
CA ARG A 65 1.07 -3.94 -5.97
C ARG A 65 1.72 -3.06 -4.90
N GLU A 66 1.83 -1.76 -5.14
CA GLU A 66 2.38 -0.83 -4.14
C GLU A 66 1.46 -0.69 -2.93
N ARG A 67 0.16 -0.61 -3.14
CA ARG A 67 -0.82 -0.59 -2.03
C ARG A 67 -0.79 -1.88 -1.22
N GLU A 68 -0.66 -3.02 -1.86
CA GLU A 68 -0.54 -4.33 -1.21
C GLU A 68 0.74 -4.44 -0.38
N LYS A 69 1.89 -3.98 -0.91
CA LYS A 69 3.15 -3.91 -0.15
C LYS A 69 3.01 -3.01 1.07
N GLU A 70 2.39 -1.86 0.89
CA GLU A 70 2.14 -0.93 1.98
C GLU A 70 1.19 -1.53 3.03
N ALA A 71 0.18 -2.30 2.60
CA ALA A 71 -0.72 -2.98 3.52
C ALA A 71 0.00 -4.05 4.34
N ILE A 72 0.84 -4.86 3.71
CA ILE A 72 1.67 -5.84 4.41
C ILE A 72 2.58 -5.13 5.41
N PHE A 73 3.28 -4.08 4.99
CA PHE A 73 4.18 -3.34 5.86
C PHE A 73 3.47 -2.72 7.08
N ARG A 74 2.30 -2.09 6.88
CA ARG A 74 1.50 -1.53 7.98
C ARG A 74 0.90 -2.59 8.87
N GLY A 75 0.37 -3.66 8.27
CA GLY A 75 -0.18 -4.80 9.01
C GLY A 75 0.87 -5.45 9.90
N GLU A 76 2.10 -5.60 9.41
CA GLU A 76 3.22 -6.10 10.19
C GLU A 76 3.61 -5.16 11.33
N GLN A 77 3.55 -3.85 11.14
CA GLN A 77 3.75 -2.88 12.22
C GLN A 77 2.66 -2.98 13.30
N VAL A 78 1.41 -3.24 12.90
CA VAL A 78 0.33 -3.49 13.89
C VAL A 78 0.61 -4.79 14.65
N ALA A 79 1.03 -5.86 13.98
CA ALA A 79 1.41 -7.12 14.65
C ALA A 79 2.57 -6.92 15.65
N ASP A 80 3.59 -6.14 15.29
CA ASP A 80 4.69 -5.81 16.19
C ASP A 80 4.21 -4.95 17.38
N ALA A 81 3.28 -4.01 17.15
CA ALA A 81 2.69 -3.22 18.21
C ALA A 81 1.85 -4.07 19.17
N ILE A 82 1.09 -5.04 18.67
CA ILE A 82 0.35 -6.02 19.50
C ILE A 82 1.34 -6.82 20.35
N ARG A 83 2.45 -7.29 19.76
CA ARG A 83 3.50 -8.01 20.49
C ARG A 83 4.05 -7.18 21.64
N ASP A 84 4.50 -5.95 21.35
CA ASP A 84 5.11 -5.08 22.35
C ASP A 84 4.13 -4.73 23.47
N TYR A 85 2.88 -4.45 23.12
CA TYR A 85 1.81 -4.18 24.07
C TYR A 85 1.54 -5.39 24.98
N TYR A 86 1.38 -6.58 24.37
CA TYR A 86 1.14 -7.81 25.10
C TYR A 86 2.27 -8.14 26.08
N LEU A 87 3.52 -8.09 25.64
CA LEU A 87 4.68 -8.36 26.47
C LEU A 87 4.78 -7.39 27.67
N TYR A 88 4.50 -6.12 27.43
CA TYR A 88 4.45 -5.13 28.50
C TYR A 88 3.35 -5.45 29.51
N ARG A 89 2.14 -5.73 29.03
CA ARG A 89 0.98 -6.05 29.90
C ARG A 89 1.20 -7.34 30.67
N ALA A 90 1.70 -8.37 30.03
CA ALA A 90 2.02 -9.65 30.68
C ALA A 90 3.08 -9.49 31.80
N ALA A 91 4.09 -8.64 31.56
CA ALA A 91 5.11 -8.36 32.57
C ALA A 91 4.57 -7.52 33.76
N THR A 92 3.62 -6.61 33.50
CA THR A 92 3.11 -5.68 34.52
C THR A 92 1.95 -6.25 35.32
N SER A 93 1.07 -7.04 34.66
CA SER A 93 -0.17 -7.59 35.28
C SER A 93 0.01 -8.98 35.87
N GLY A 94 1.22 -9.58 35.76
CA GLY A 94 1.52 -10.90 36.35
C GLY A 94 0.78 -12.08 35.70
N GLY A 95 0.11 -11.88 34.56
CA GLY A 95 -0.65 -12.90 33.85
C GLY A 95 -0.47 -12.83 32.34
N ALA A 96 0.03 -13.97 31.78
CA ALA A 96 -0.01 -14.18 30.32
C ALA A 96 -1.38 -14.75 29.97
N GLY A 97 -2.19 -14.03 29.21
CA GLY A 97 -3.54 -14.47 28.82
C GLY A 97 -4.23 -13.48 27.91
N GLU A 98 -5.46 -13.78 27.52
CA GLU A 98 -6.27 -12.92 26.65
C GLU A 98 -6.49 -11.51 27.23
N GLN A 99 -6.45 -11.37 28.58
CA GLN A 99 -6.61 -10.09 29.28
C GLN A 99 -5.45 -9.10 29.06
N ALA A 100 -4.28 -9.61 28.65
CA ALA A 100 -3.12 -8.78 28.32
C ALA A 100 -3.15 -8.25 26.87
N LEU A 101 -4.10 -8.71 26.05
CA LEU A 101 -4.28 -8.25 24.69
C LEU A 101 -4.91 -6.85 24.62
N PRO A 102 -4.65 -6.09 23.56
CA PRO A 102 -5.32 -4.81 23.32
C PRO A 102 -6.80 -5.04 22.95
N ASN A 103 -7.68 -4.13 23.38
CA ASN A 103 -9.11 -4.14 23.04
C ASN A 103 -9.46 -3.24 21.85
N SER A 104 -8.60 -2.29 21.51
CA SER A 104 -8.77 -1.39 20.38
C SER A 104 -7.42 -0.97 19.79
N ILE A 105 -7.43 -0.55 18.52
CA ILE A 105 -6.25 0.00 17.86
C ILE A 105 -5.80 1.30 18.54
N ASP A 106 -6.76 2.06 19.12
CA ASP A 106 -6.47 3.31 19.82
C ASP A 106 -5.57 3.07 21.04
N GLN A 107 -5.72 1.94 21.74
CA GLN A 107 -4.82 1.58 22.84
C GLN A 107 -3.38 1.39 22.40
N LEU A 108 -3.17 0.88 21.17
CA LEU A 108 -1.83 0.77 20.58
C LEU A 108 -1.27 2.15 20.19
N LEU A 109 -2.14 3.07 19.76
CA LEU A 109 -1.73 4.45 19.43
C LEU A 109 -1.37 5.25 20.68
N GLU A 110 -2.08 5.05 21.79
CA GLU A 110 -1.77 5.70 23.06
C GLU A 110 -0.37 5.30 23.59
N GLY A 111 0.08 4.12 23.24
CA GLY A 111 1.39 3.61 23.63
C GLY A 111 1.49 3.03 25.02
N ILE A 112 2.70 2.61 25.37
CA ILE A 112 3.02 1.90 26.61
C ILE A 112 3.68 2.87 27.58
N PRO A 113 3.26 2.92 28.87
CA PRO A 113 3.93 3.73 29.89
C PRO A 113 5.38 3.28 30.08
N ILE A 114 6.30 4.22 30.18
CA ILE A 114 7.70 3.95 30.49
C ILE A 114 7.85 3.87 32.01
N PRO A 115 8.46 2.78 32.54
CA PRO A 115 8.71 2.67 33.99
C PRO A 115 9.50 3.87 34.50
N GLY A 116 9.00 4.51 35.58
CA GLY A 116 9.66 5.66 36.23
C GLY A 116 9.41 7.03 35.58
N GLY A 117 8.52 7.14 34.59
CA GLY A 117 8.19 8.43 33.96
C GLY A 117 6.72 8.58 33.60
N SER A 118 6.29 9.84 33.42
CA SER A 118 4.95 10.16 32.89
C SER A 118 4.84 10.03 31.37
N ARG A 119 5.93 9.67 30.69
CA ARG A 119 5.97 9.54 29.22
C ARG A 119 5.51 8.16 28.79
N LYS A 120 4.76 8.13 27.68
CA LYS A 120 4.39 6.87 26.99
C LYS A 120 5.31 6.65 25.79
N ARG A 121 5.74 5.40 25.58
CA ARG A 121 6.42 4.98 24.35
C ARG A 121 5.37 4.61 23.32
N GLN A 122 5.35 5.30 22.22
CA GLN A 122 4.48 4.98 21.09
C GLN A 122 4.92 3.64 20.47
N VAL A 123 4.01 2.68 20.39
CA VAL A 123 4.26 1.36 19.79
C VAL A 123 3.72 1.25 18.38
N LEU A 124 2.69 2.04 18.04
CA LEU A 124 2.09 2.07 16.71
C LEU A 124 2.13 3.49 16.14
N ARG A 125 2.53 3.61 14.89
CA ARG A 125 2.46 4.88 14.15
C ARG A 125 1.03 5.13 13.67
N VAL A 126 0.59 6.39 13.65
CA VAL A 126 -0.74 6.78 13.17
C VAL A 126 -0.98 6.35 11.71
N SER A 127 0.05 6.36 10.87
CA SER A 127 -0.07 5.88 9.49
C SER A 127 -0.36 4.39 9.39
N ALA A 128 0.16 3.58 10.32
CA ALA A 128 -0.03 2.14 10.33
C ALA A 128 -1.39 1.71 10.92
N SER A 129 -2.08 2.60 11.64
CA SER A 129 -3.45 2.32 12.12
C SER A 129 -4.48 2.28 11.00
N ARG A 130 -4.12 2.70 9.79
CA ARG A 130 -5.04 2.73 8.64
C ARG A 130 -4.68 1.67 7.60
N ASP A 131 -5.70 0.90 7.20
CA ASP A 131 -5.62 -0.08 6.11
C ASP A 131 -5.64 0.64 4.74
N PRO A 132 -4.58 0.54 3.91
CA PRO A 132 -4.52 1.17 2.60
C PRO A 132 -5.38 0.46 1.54
N LEU A 133 -5.87 -0.76 1.80
CA LEU A 133 -6.68 -1.56 0.89
C LEU A 133 -8.18 -1.37 1.14
N SER A 134 -8.57 -0.98 2.36
CA SER A 134 -9.96 -0.73 2.72
C SER A 134 -10.41 0.66 2.27
N GLN A 135 -11.65 0.77 1.84
CA GLN A 135 -12.27 2.06 1.51
C GLN A 135 -12.50 2.93 2.76
N THR A 136 -12.76 2.30 3.91
CA THR A 136 -12.93 2.99 5.20
C THR A 136 -11.61 3.34 5.85
N GLY A 137 -10.53 2.71 5.41
CA GLY A 137 -9.21 2.84 6.03
C GLY A 137 -9.10 2.16 7.39
N GLU A 138 -10.06 1.34 7.78
CA GLU A 138 -10.07 0.66 9.06
C GLU A 138 -9.63 -0.79 8.93
N TRP A 139 -8.81 -1.25 9.85
CA TRP A 139 -8.48 -2.65 10.01
C TRP A 139 -9.65 -3.43 10.63
N ARG A 140 -9.82 -4.67 10.22
CA ARG A 140 -10.67 -5.63 10.90
C ARG A 140 -9.87 -6.32 11.99
N THR A 141 -10.32 -6.26 13.22
CA THR A 141 -9.68 -6.95 14.35
C THR A 141 -10.06 -8.43 14.38
N VAL A 142 -9.07 -9.29 14.64
CA VAL A 142 -9.25 -10.74 14.72
C VAL A 142 -9.02 -11.20 16.14
N ARG A 143 -10.04 -11.85 16.71
CA ARG A 143 -10.02 -12.34 18.09
C ARG A 143 -9.23 -13.63 18.23
N PRO A 144 -8.75 -13.95 19.43
CA PRO A 144 -8.28 -15.29 19.73
C PRO A 144 -9.35 -16.35 19.40
N ARG A 145 -8.91 -17.48 18.87
CA ARG A 145 -9.77 -18.62 18.48
C ARG A 145 -10.78 -18.34 17.36
N ALA A 146 -10.67 -17.23 16.65
CA ALA A 146 -11.49 -16.97 15.48
C ALA A 146 -11.17 -18.02 14.37
N SER A 147 -12.20 -18.42 13.62
CA SER A 147 -12.04 -19.38 12.52
C SER A 147 -11.03 -18.92 11.47
N GLU A 148 -11.01 -17.62 11.18
CA GLU A 148 -10.08 -17.03 10.24
C GLU A 148 -8.61 -17.19 10.67
N LEU A 149 -8.34 -17.10 11.98
CA LEU A 149 -7.00 -17.32 12.52
C LEU A 149 -6.54 -18.77 12.35
N VAL A 150 -7.46 -19.74 12.51
CA VAL A 150 -7.19 -21.17 12.29
C VAL A 150 -6.92 -21.45 10.81
N GLU A 151 -7.69 -20.85 9.90
CA GLU A 151 -7.47 -20.98 8.47
C GLU A 151 -6.11 -20.40 8.06
N PHE A 152 -5.78 -19.23 8.59
CA PHE A 152 -4.48 -18.60 8.39
C PHE A 152 -3.33 -19.46 8.94
N GLN A 153 -3.47 -20.03 10.14
CA GLN A 153 -2.50 -20.97 10.71
C GLN A 153 -2.24 -22.15 9.76
N ARG A 154 -3.31 -22.71 9.19
CA ARG A 154 -3.20 -23.80 8.23
C ARG A 154 -2.42 -23.39 6.98
N ALA A 155 -2.69 -22.19 6.45
CA ALA A 155 -1.97 -21.65 5.31
C ALA A 155 -0.48 -21.42 5.63
N VAL A 156 -0.17 -20.87 6.82
CA VAL A 156 1.21 -20.70 7.28
C VAL A 156 1.93 -22.04 7.43
N MET A 157 1.27 -23.06 7.99
CA MET A 157 1.84 -24.41 8.09
C MET A 157 2.17 -25.00 6.71
N LEU A 158 1.25 -24.88 5.75
CA LEU A 158 1.48 -25.37 4.38
C LEU A 158 2.63 -24.64 3.72
N TYR A 159 2.70 -23.32 3.89
CA TYR A 159 3.77 -22.49 3.35
C TYR A 159 5.13 -22.80 3.99
N ALA A 160 5.17 -23.11 5.27
CA ALA A 160 6.38 -23.44 6.04
C ALA A 160 6.79 -24.93 5.98
N GLY A 161 6.20 -25.72 5.08
CA GLY A 161 6.54 -27.15 4.95
C GLY A 161 5.98 -28.02 6.07
N ASN A 162 4.75 -27.79 6.50
CA ASN A 162 4.02 -28.48 7.58
C ASN A 162 4.61 -28.30 8.99
N VAL A 163 5.44 -27.29 9.18
CA VAL A 163 5.97 -26.92 10.50
C VAL A 163 5.38 -25.58 10.89
N LEU A 164 4.70 -25.51 12.03
CA LEU A 164 4.19 -24.24 12.53
C LEU A 164 5.33 -23.43 13.17
N PRO A 165 5.60 -22.20 12.67
CA PRO A 165 6.56 -21.32 13.30
C PRO A 165 6.17 -21.03 14.75
N ARG A 166 7.12 -21.15 15.67
CA ARG A 166 6.91 -20.83 17.09
C ARG A 166 7.59 -19.52 17.42
N PRO A 167 6.94 -18.63 18.16
CA PRO A 167 7.57 -17.40 18.62
C PRO A 167 8.77 -17.74 19.53
N THR A 168 9.84 -16.95 19.40
CA THR A 168 11.04 -17.10 20.25
C THR A 168 10.76 -16.76 21.72
N ASN A 169 9.76 -15.88 21.98
CA ASN A 169 9.41 -15.47 23.33
C ASN A 169 8.41 -16.43 23.96
N THR A 170 8.71 -16.92 25.16
CA THR A 170 7.89 -17.90 25.90
C THR A 170 6.46 -17.40 26.17
N GLN A 171 6.28 -16.11 26.45
CA GLN A 171 4.94 -15.55 26.70
C GLN A 171 4.10 -15.54 25.42
N LEU A 172 4.73 -15.25 24.27
CA LEU A 172 4.04 -15.33 22.97
C LEU A 172 3.75 -16.77 22.57
N ALA A 173 4.62 -17.72 22.92
CA ALA A 173 4.35 -19.15 22.70
C ALA A 173 3.14 -19.63 23.52
N GLN A 174 2.99 -19.17 24.76
CA GLN A 174 1.79 -19.42 25.57
C GLN A 174 0.54 -18.78 24.96
N LEU A 175 0.65 -17.54 24.47
CA LEU A 175 -0.44 -16.88 23.76
C LEU A 175 -0.82 -17.63 22.49
N GLN A 176 0.15 -18.13 21.74
CA GLN A 176 -0.10 -18.95 20.56
C GLN A 176 -0.93 -20.19 20.89
N GLN A 177 -0.60 -20.90 21.96
CA GLN A 177 -1.37 -22.07 22.42
C GLN A 177 -2.80 -21.72 22.85
N LEU A 178 -2.99 -20.54 23.48
CA LEU A 178 -4.32 -20.08 23.91
C LEU A 178 -5.16 -19.57 22.73
N ALA A 179 -4.54 -18.83 21.81
CA ALA A 179 -5.24 -18.16 20.74
C ALA A 179 -5.53 -19.07 19.54
N VAL A 180 -4.74 -20.13 19.38
CA VAL A 180 -4.83 -21.05 18.25
C VAL A 180 -5.03 -22.45 18.81
N PRO A 181 -6.22 -23.05 18.67
CA PRO A 181 -6.45 -24.42 19.09
C PRO A 181 -5.52 -25.35 18.32
N GLU A 182 -5.01 -26.38 19.01
CA GLU A 182 -4.24 -27.42 18.32
C GLU A 182 -5.13 -28.02 17.22
N ILE A 183 -4.64 -28.00 15.99
CA ILE A 183 -5.25 -28.74 14.91
C ILE A 183 -4.93 -30.21 15.18
N ILE A 184 -5.74 -30.83 16.05
CA ILE A 184 -5.76 -32.28 16.16
C ILE A 184 -6.10 -32.74 14.75
N SER A 185 -5.19 -33.49 14.13
CA SER A 185 -5.37 -34.09 12.83
C SER A 185 -6.71 -34.82 12.83
N VAL A 186 -7.75 -34.18 12.29
CA VAL A 186 -9.05 -34.79 12.02
C VAL A 186 -8.85 -35.70 10.81
N VAL A 187 -8.05 -36.75 10.98
CA VAL A 187 -7.93 -37.82 9.98
C VAL A 187 -8.90 -38.95 10.26
N ASP A 188 -9.60 -38.94 11.39
CA ASP A 188 -10.54 -39.99 11.66
C ASP A 188 -11.68 -39.52 12.56
N SER A 189 -12.70 -39.02 11.93
CA SER A 189 -14.11 -39.10 12.42
C SER A 189 -15.05 -38.52 11.38
N GLY A 190 -15.52 -39.39 10.51
CA GLY A 190 -16.81 -39.17 9.90
C GLY A 190 -17.86 -38.91 10.95
N SER A 191 -18.66 -37.88 10.80
CA SER A 191 -19.78 -37.43 11.62
C SER A 191 -19.40 -36.72 12.93
N SER A 192 -19.42 -35.41 12.86
CA SER A 192 -20.42 -34.69 13.64
C SER A 192 -20.53 -33.24 13.14
N LYS A 193 -21.68 -32.94 12.59
CA LYS A 193 -22.28 -31.62 12.57
C LYS A 193 -22.23 -31.05 13.97
N THR A 194 -21.49 -30.03 14.17
CA THR A 194 -21.82 -28.89 15.01
C THR A 194 -20.81 -27.82 14.68
N ALA A 195 -21.03 -27.15 13.55
CA ALA A 195 -20.59 -25.79 13.40
C ALA A 195 -21.53 -24.97 14.28
N PRO A 196 -21.07 -24.30 15.31
CA PRO A 196 -21.81 -23.16 15.84
C PRO A 196 -21.81 -22.13 14.70
N GLY A 197 -22.99 -21.70 14.34
CA GLY A 197 -23.28 -20.87 13.18
C GLY A 197 -22.27 -19.77 12.98
N GLY A 198 -21.80 -19.70 11.74
CA GLY A 198 -21.19 -18.48 11.23
C GLY A 198 -22.23 -17.38 11.26
N GLU A 199 -22.32 -16.70 12.39
CA GLU A 199 -22.83 -15.35 12.39
C GLU A 199 -21.74 -14.53 11.72
N ASP A 200 -22.08 -13.94 10.60
CA ASP A 200 -21.41 -12.79 10.01
C ASP A 200 -21.25 -11.74 11.12
N SER A 201 -20.20 -11.88 11.92
CA SER A 201 -19.81 -10.89 12.90
C SER A 201 -19.12 -9.74 12.17
N SER A 202 -19.87 -9.07 11.32
CA SER A 202 -19.65 -7.68 10.94
C SER A 202 -20.00 -6.81 12.15
N ALA A 203 -19.45 -7.13 13.28
CA ALA A 203 -19.52 -6.28 14.44
C ALA A 203 -18.11 -5.78 14.71
N ASP A 204 -17.97 -4.52 14.65
CA ASP A 204 -17.02 -3.67 15.33
C ASP A 204 -17.08 -3.97 16.84
N SER A 205 -16.76 -5.21 17.19
CA SER A 205 -16.88 -5.72 18.54
C SER A 205 -15.63 -5.35 19.30
N SER A 206 -15.75 -4.30 20.08
CA SER A 206 -14.84 -3.96 21.16
C SER A 206 -14.53 -5.24 21.96
N GLY A 207 -13.28 -5.66 21.97
CA GLY A 207 -12.83 -6.85 22.68
C GLY A 207 -11.38 -7.18 22.37
N PRO A 208 -10.74 -8.06 23.16
CA PRO A 208 -9.35 -8.40 22.99
C PRO A 208 -9.10 -9.02 21.61
N PHE A 209 -8.09 -8.52 20.90
CA PHE A 209 -7.69 -9.02 19.58
C PHE A 209 -6.22 -9.37 19.53
N VAL A 210 -5.88 -10.37 18.72
CA VAL A 210 -4.52 -10.90 18.59
C VAL A 210 -3.94 -10.65 17.20
N ALA A 211 -4.76 -10.20 16.28
CA ALA A 211 -4.37 -9.95 14.91
C ALA A 211 -5.27 -8.90 14.26
N VAL A 212 -4.83 -8.39 13.12
CA VAL A 212 -5.66 -7.56 12.24
C VAL A 212 -5.65 -8.12 10.83
N SER A 213 -6.70 -7.83 10.07
CA SER A 213 -6.82 -8.19 8.67
C SER A 213 -7.44 -7.03 7.87
N SER A 214 -7.31 -7.07 6.55
CA SER A 214 -7.95 -6.08 5.69
C SER A 214 -9.46 -6.32 5.60
N ARG A 215 -10.24 -5.23 5.48
CA ARG A 215 -11.68 -5.32 5.16
C ARG A 215 -11.93 -5.50 3.66
N SER A 216 -10.90 -5.38 2.81
CA SER A 216 -11.01 -5.56 1.37
C SER A 216 -11.15 -7.04 1.03
N ARG A 217 -12.21 -7.42 0.31
CA ARG A 217 -12.44 -8.80 -0.16
C ARG A 217 -11.90 -9.05 -1.57
N ASN A 218 -11.12 -8.12 -2.11
CA ASN A 218 -10.57 -8.23 -3.44
C ASN A 218 -9.48 -9.30 -3.51
N SER A 219 -9.32 -9.86 -4.71
CA SER A 219 -8.17 -10.70 -5.03
C SER A 219 -6.88 -9.88 -5.02
N ALA A 220 -5.84 -10.45 -4.48
CA ALA A 220 -4.52 -9.84 -4.38
C ALA A 220 -3.65 -10.18 -5.60
N ILE A 221 -2.73 -9.30 -5.92
CA ILE A 221 -1.67 -9.54 -6.92
C ILE A 221 -0.47 -10.20 -6.25
N LEU A 222 -0.22 -9.85 -4.99
CA LEU A 222 0.83 -10.45 -4.17
C LEU A 222 0.26 -11.59 -3.33
N TYR A 223 1.11 -12.58 -3.06
CA TYR A 223 0.75 -13.69 -2.17
C TYR A 223 1.38 -13.47 -0.80
N TYR A 224 0.55 -13.50 0.25
CA TYR A 224 1.02 -13.46 1.63
C TYR A 224 0.79 -14.82 2.27
N TYR A 225 1.86 -15.55 2.56
CA TYR A 225 1.81 -16.97 2.96
C TYR A 225 1.00 -17.86 2.02
N GLY A 226 1.06 -17.60 0.71
CA GLY A 226 0.31 -18.36 -0.31
C GLY A 226 -1.15 -17.97 -0.47
N ILE A 227 -1.62 -16.96 0.26
CA ILE A 227 -3.01 -16.48 0.22
C ILE A 227 -3.13 -15.35 -0.79
N ASP A 228 -4.13 -15.43 -1.66
CA ASP A 228 -4.41 -14.54 -2.78
C ASP A 228 -5.57 -13.55 -2.53
N ARG A 229 -6.10 -13.48 -1.29
CA ARG A 229 -7.21 -12.60 -0.92
C ARG A 229 -6.85 -11.70 0.24
N HIS A 230 -7.17 -10.41 0.12
CA HIS A 230 -6.82 -9.41 1.12
C HIS A 230 -7.49 -9.64 2.48
N ASP A 231 -8.75 -10.08 2.51
CA ASP A 231 -9.51 -10.33 3.73
C ASP A 231 -8.99 -11.52 4.56
N GLN A 232 -8.21 -12.39 3.93
CA GLN A 232 -7.58 -13.55 4.57
C GLN A 232 -6.13 -13.27 5.00
N TRP A 233 -5.58 -12.11 4.65
CA TRP A 233 -4.27 -11.69 5.15
C TRP A 233 -4.37 -11.30 6.61
N ILE A 234 -3.82 -12.13 7.48
CA ILE A 234 -3.86 -11.92 8.92
C ILE A 234 -2.47 -11.54 9.41
N PHE A 235 -2.39 -10.36 10.01
CA PHE A 235 -1.16 -9.83 10.59
C PHE A 235 -1.16 -10.06 12.09
N THR A 236 -0.33 -10.99 12.54
CA THR A 236 -0.27 -11.44 13.93
C THR A 236 1.18 -11.65 14.40
N PRO A 237 1.49 -11.45 15.67
CA PRO A 237 2.80 -11.74 16.23
C PRO A 237 3.03 -13.24 16.50
N LEU A 238 2.02 -14.08 16.32
CA LEU A 238 2.04 -15.49 16.79
C LEU A 238 2.92 -16.42 15.96
N PHE A 239 3.20 -16.09 14.70
CA PHE A 239 3.92 -16.95 13.75
C PHE A 239 5.27 -16.36 13.32
N ARG A 240 5.87 -15.54 14.17
CA ARG A 240 7.16 -14.88 13.93
C ARG A 240 8.22 -15.22 14.96
#